data_3260c43407d1b9334290a75bea52336a
#
_entry.id   3260c43407d1b9334290a75bea52336a
#
_cell.length_a   1.000
_cell.length_b   1.000
_cell.length_c   1.000
_cell.angle_alpha   90.00
_cell.angle_beta   90.00
_cell.angle_gamma   90.00
#
_symmetry.space_group_name_H-M   'P 1'
#
loop_
_entity.id
_entity.type
_entity.pdbx_description
1 polymer ?
#
loop_
_entity_poly.entity_id
_entity_poly.type
_entity_poly.pdbx_seq_one_letter_code
_entity_poly.pdbx_strand_id
1 'polypeptide(L)'
;MRILQVVDSLDPIYGGPPTVVLRLAAALAREGAQVTLYSQERSGREADIAATLHGIPGIELVRRVSDVCDDRKARLLGRPARDFLRRPSAAFDLAHIHGLWRPGLRAILRESLRRSCPYVITPHGMLARWSLAQKPLRKKIALALSWRSLIRRASFVHALTQAEARDFGALGIACPVDVVPNGCFLEEMGELPAPGSFHAAHPELGGHPFILFLGRLHYVKRADWLVRAFAKLAATAPDMRLVLAGPDCGTRPQIEQEVKTLGLGNRVHFVGPLYGQQKYAAMVDARCFCQPSVYETFSMSILEAMACGLPPVITRGCNFDEVGTSGSGLVADSEDELADALRKFCTDTHARDSAAKKARDLVVAKYTWPVVARQMLARYEVRMAKQV
;
A
#
# COMPACT_ATOMS: atom_id res chain seq x y z
N MET A 1 -12.54 -5.25 22.94
CA MET A 1 -11.21 -4.63 23.06
C MET A 1 -11.26 -3.20 22.53
N ARG A 2 -10.72 -2.23 23.28
CA ARG A 2 -10.60 -0.82 22.85
C ARG A 2 -9.22 -0.61 22.22
N ILE A 3 -9.20 -0.24 20.96
CA ILE A 3 -7.97 -0.08 20.18
C ILE A 3 -7.77 1.38 19.81
N LEU A 4 -6.60 1.92 20.12
CA LEU A 4 -6.15 3.21 19.63
C LEU A 4 -5.29 3.03 18.39
N GLN A 5 -5.82 3.32 17.20
CA GLN A 5 -5.03 3.43 15.96
C GLN A 5 -4.43 4.81 15.85
N VAL A 6 -3.15 4.91 15.55
CA VAL A 6 -2.43 6.20 15.51
C VAL A 6 -1.65 6.33 14.21
N VAL A 7 -1.89 7.42 13.51
CA VAL A 7 -1.12 7.82 12.33
C VAL A 7 -0.71 9.28 12.44
N ASP A 8 0.39 9.69 11.81
CA ASP A 8 0.84 11.09 11.88
C ASP A 8 -0.16 12.04 11.24
N SER A 9 -0.73 11.68 10.09
CA SER A 9 -1.77 12.44 9.39
C SER A 9 -2.60 11.52 8.49
N LEU A 10 -3.85 11.88 8.26
CA LEU A 10 -4.76 11.24 7.31
C LEU A 10 -4.74 11.91 5.92
N ASP A 11 -3.95 12.97 5.76
CA ASP A 11 -3.82 13.68 4.48
C ASP A 11 -3.27 12.73 3.39
N PRO A 12 -4.01 12.55 2.26
CA PRO A 12 -3.62 11.67 1.18
C PRO A 12 -2.28 12.01 0.50
N ILE A 13 -1.76 13.21 0.70
CA ILE A 13 -0.44 13.62 0.21
C ILE A 13 0.69 12.73 0.76
N TYR A 14 0.48 12.10 1.92
CA TYR A 14 1.46 11.18 2.51
C TYR A 14 1.42 9.76 1.93
N GLY A 15 0.57 9.51 0.93
CA GLY A 15 0.53 8.27 0.16
C GLY A 15 -0.27 7.14 0.82
N GLY A 16 0.25 5.90 0.76
CA GLY A 16 -0.48 4.69 1.17
C GLY A 16 -0.88 4.57 2.65
N PRO A 17 -0.02 4.91 3.61
CA PRO A 17 -0.32 4.69 5.02
C PRO A 17 -1.64 5.28 5.52
N PRO A 18 -2.01 6.55 5.25
CA PRO A 18 -3.30 7.10 5.64
C PRO A 18 -4.49 6.26 5.16
N THR A 19 -4.47 5.88 3.90
CA THR A 19 -5.52 5.10 3.26
C THR A 19 -5.68 3.71 3.87
N VAL A 20 -4.55 3.05 4.17
CA VAL A 20 -4.52 1.71 4.77
C VAL A 20 -5.01 1.75 6.22
N VAL A 21 -4.58 2.74 7.00
CA VAL A 21 -4.96 2.86 8.43
C VAL A 21 -6.45 3.09 8.59
N LEU A 22 -7.05 3.92 7.74
CA LEU A 22 -8.50 4.14 7.73
C LEU A 22 -9.28 2.84 7.50
N ARG A 23 -8.86 2.05 6.50
CA ARG A 23 -9.53 0.79 6.16
C ARG A 23 -9.31 -0.29 7.21
N LEU A 24 -8.11 -0.39 7.76
CA LEU A 24 -7.84 -1.31 8.88
C LEU A 24 -8.68 -0.93 10.11
N ALA A 25 -8.76 0.34 10.46
CA ALA A 25 -9.58 0.81 11.58
C ALA A 25 -11.06 0.47 11.39
N ALA A 26 -11.60 0.73 10.19
CA ALA A 26 -12.97 0.39 9.85
C ALA A 26 -13.23 -1.12 9.89
N ALA A 27 -12.32 -1.93 9.36
CA ALA A 27 -12.43 -3.39 9.37
C ALA A 27 -12.40 -3.96 10.79
N LEU A 28 -11.49 -3.47 11.65
CA LEU A 28 -11.44 -3.86 13.06
C LEU A 28 -12.72 -3.48 13.81
N ALA A 29 -13.30 -2.32 13.51
CA ALA A 29 -14.57 -1.89 14.11
C ALA A 29 -15.74 -2.77 13.65
N ARG A 30 -15.79 -3.16 12.37
CA ARG A 30 -16.79 -4.12 11.84
C ARG A 30 -16.67 -5.51 12.48
N GLU A 31 -15.48 -5.93 12.88
CA GLU A 31 -15.24 -7.18 13.62
C GLU A 31 -15.46 -7.02 15.15
N GLY A 32 -16.10 -5.95 15.60
CA GLY A 32 -16.55 -5.74 16.98
C GLY A 32 -15.56 -5.06 17.92
N ALA A 33 -14.42 -4.57 17.44
CA ALA A 33 -13.51 -3.77 18.25
C ALA A 33 -14.02 -2.32 18.42
N GLN A 34 -13.80 -1.72 19.58
CA GLN A 34 -14.03 -0.29 19.79
C GLN A 34 -12.78 0.48 19.34
N VAL A 35 -12.83 1.04 18.13
CA VAL A 35 -11.66 1.69 17.52
C VAL A 35 -11.73 3.18 17.65
N THR A 36 -10.67 3.78 18.24
CA THR A 36 -10.39 5.21 18.16
C THR A 36 -9.21 5.43 17.22
N LEU A 37 -9.38 6.26 16.20
CA LEU A 37 -8.32 6.67 15.28
C LEU A 37 -7.87 8.09 15.61
N TYR A 38 -6.60 8.24 15.97
CA TYR A 38 -5.97 9.50 16.28
C TYR A 38 -4.99 9.93 15.19
N SER A 39 -5.09 11.21 14.77
CA SER A 39 -4.16 11.84 13.84
C SER A 39 -3.86 13.30 14.19
N GLN A 40 -2.80 13.85 13.60
CA GLN A 40 -2.42 15.26 13.75
C GLN A 40 -2.43 15.93 12.37
N GLU A 41 -3.37 16.82 12.16
CA GLU A 41 -3.57 17.43 10.85
C GLU A 41 -3.00 18.85 10.78
N ARG A 42 -2.96 19.41 9.57
CA ARG A 42 -2.73 20.81 9.30
C ARG A 42 -4.03 21.45 8.84
N SER A 43 -4.20 22.75 9.13
CA SER A 43 -5.33 23.50 8.60
C SER A 43 -5.36 23.51 7.07
N GLY A 44 -6.54 23.64 6.50
CA GLY A 44 -6.75 23.70 5.06
C GLY A 44 -6.64 22.35 4.32
N ARG A 45 -6.60 21.21 5.07
CA ARG A 45 -6.57 19.86 4.47
C ARG A 45 -7.83 19.05 4.76
N GLU A 46 -8.82 19.68 5.38
CA GLU A 46 -10.04 19.02 5.88
C GLU A 46 -10.86 18.39 4.75
N ALA A 47 -10.98 19.09 3.61
CA ALA A 47 -11.73 18.62 2.44
C ALA A 47 -11.06 17.38 1.79
N ASP A 48 -9.73 17.41 1.65
CA ASP A 48 -8.98 16.29 1.07
C ASP A 48 -9.06 15.05 1.98
N ILE A 49 -8.96 15.26 3.31
CA ILE A 49 -9.11 14.19 4.29
C ILE A 49 -10.54 13.64 4.26
N ALA A 50 -11.56 14.51 4.23
CA ALA A 50 -12.95 14.09 4.15
C ALA A 50 -13.22 13.24 2.89
N ALA A 51 -12.66 13.63 1.75
CA ALA A 51 -12.77 12.87 0.51
C ALA A 51 -12.19 11.44 0.64
N THR A 52 -11.12 11.24 1.43
CA THR A 52 -10.54 9.89 1.63
C THR A 52 -11.37 8.97 2.50
N LEU A 53 -12.30 9.53 3.28
CA LEU A 53 -13.19 8.76 4.16
C LEU A 53 -14.43 8.25 3.42
N HIS A 54 -14.79 8.91 2.33
CA HIS A 54 -16.00 8.60 1.61
C HIS A 54 -15.97 7.17 1.05
N GLY A 55 -17.06 6.43 1.28
CA GLY A 55 -17.25 5.10 0.72
C GLY A 55 -16.44 3.97 1.40
N ILE A 56 -15.72 4.24 2.51
CA ILE A 56 -15.05 3.17 3.27
C ILE A 56 -16.08 2.44 4.14
N PRO A 57 -16.32 1.13 3.91
CA PRO A 57 -17.30 0.36 4.68
C PRO A 57 -16.95 0.28 6.16
N GLY A 58 -17.85 0.73 7.04
CA GLY A 58 -17.68 0.68 8.50
C GLY A 58 -16.88 1.84 9.09
N ILE A 59 -16.54 2.86 8.31
CA ILE A 59 -15.79 4.03 8.83
C ILE A 59 -16.61 4.85 9.85
N GLU A 60 -17.92 4.77 9.79
CA GLU A 60 -18.87 5.38 10.73
C GLU A 60 -18.77 4.77 12.13
N LEU A 61 -18.30 3.52 12.24
CA LEU A 61 -18.09 2.82 13.51
C LEU A 61 -16.79 3.26 14.22
N VAL A 62 -15.92 3.96 13.50
CA VAL A 62 -14.62 4.42 14.01
C VAL A 62 -14.76 5.79 14.65
N ARG A 63 -14.41 5.89 15.94
CA ARG A 63 -14.27 7.19 16.61
C ARG A 63 -13.02 7.89 16.12
N ARG A 64 -13.16 8.96 15.35
CA ARG A 64 -12.02 9.74 14.83
C ARG A 64 -11.75 10.94 15.72
N VAL A 65 -10.48 11.16 16.03
CA VAL A 65 -9.97 12.31 16.76
C VAL A 65 -8.81 12.89 15.98
N SER A 66 -9.00 14.06 15.39
CA SER A 66 -7.98 14.78 14.64
C SER A 66 -7.66 16.09 15.34
N ASP A 67 -6.43 16.25 15.80
CA ASP A 67 -5.97 17.51 16.37
C ASP A 67 -5.31 18.36 15.28
N VAL A 68 -5.90 19.49 14.95
CA VAL A 68 -5.32 20.46 14.01
C VAL A 68 -4.25 21.26 14.75
N CYS A 69 -3.04 21.30 14.23
CA CYS A 69 -1.93 22.01 14.84
C CYS A 69 -0.94 22.52 13.79
N ASP A 70 -0.92 23.81 13.54
CA ASP A 70 0.00 24.46 12.60
C ASP A 70 1.30 24.91 13.28
N ASP A 71 1.32 25.01 14.61
CA ASP A 71 2.53 25.33 15.35
C ASP A 71 3.57 24.21 15.20
N ARG A 72 4.60 24.52 14.39
CA ARG A 72 5.73 23.61 14.13
C ARG A 72 6.45 23.21 15.43
N LYS A 73 6.57 24.11 16.37
CA LYS A 73 7.25 23.87 17.67
C LYS A 73 6.45 22.89 18.54
N ALA A 74 5.13 23.09 18.63
CA ALA A 74 4.24 22.18 19.35
C ALA A 74 4.26 20.77 18.75
N ARG A 75 4.22 20.65 17.41
CA ARG A 75 4.35 19.37 16.70
C ARG A 75 5.70 18.68 16.95
N LEU A 76 6.81 19.43 16.87
CA LEU A 76 8.15 18.89 17.14
C LEU A 76 8.31 18.41 18.59
N LEU A 77 7.60 19.00 19.52
CA LEU A 77 7.57 18.56 20.92
C LEU A 77 6.53 17.47 21.20
N GLY A 78 5.69 17.10 20.22
CA GLY A 78 4.61 16.12 20.37
C GLY A 78 3.51 16.58 21.35
N ARG A 79 3.29 17.89 21.48
CA ARG A 79 2.27 18.46 22.40
C ARG A 79 0.86 17.99 22.08
N PRO A 80 0.36 18.04 20.82
CA PRO A 80 -1.01 17.61 20.51
C PRO A 80 -1.29 16.15 20.95
N ALA A 81 -0.36 15.25 20.69
CA ALA A 81 -0.51 13.85 21.09
C ALA A 81 -0.55 13.68 22.63
N ARG A 82 0.25 14.45 23.37
CA ARG A 82 0.22 14.42 24.84
C ARG A 82 -1.06 14.99 25.40
N ASP A 83 -1.58 16.07 24.80
CA ASP A 83 -2.83 16.70 25.22
C ASP A 83 -4.03 15.78 24.91
N PHE A 84 -4.03 15.10 23.75
CA PHE A 84 -5.00 14.05 23.47
C PHE A 84 -5.00 12.97 24.56
N LEU A 85 -3.83 12.45 24.92
CA LEU A 85 -3.70 11.36 25.88
C LEU A 85 -4.12 11.72 27.32
N ARG A 86 -4.19 13.03 27.66
CA ARG A 86 -4.70 13.52 28.95
C ARG A 86 -6.22 13.54 29.02
N ARG A 87 -6.91 13.44 27.87
CA ARG A 87 -8.37 13.46 27.83
C ARG A 87 -8.92 12.16 28.44
N PRO A 88 -9.98 12.21 29.29
CA PRO A 88 -10.60 11.00 29.84
C PRO A 88 -11.07 10.04 28.77
N SER A 89 -11.42 10.58 27.60
CA SER A 89 -11.87 9.82 26.44
C SER A 89 -10.75 9.06 25.69
N ALA A 90 -9.49 9.21 26.08
CA ALA A 90 -8.35 8.51 25.50
C ALA A 90 -8.04 7.20 26.25
N ALA A 91 -9.07 6.46 26.68
CA ALA A 91 -8.92 5.15 27.28
C ALA A 91 -8.84 4.07 26.17
N PHE A 92 -7.79 3.24 26.21
CA PHE A 92 -7.58 2.14 25.28
C PHE A 92 -6.86 0.97 25.98
N ASP A 93 -7.08 -0.22 25.48
CA ASP A 93 -6.46 -1.44 26.00
C ASP A 93 -5.18 -1.78 25.22
N LEU A 94 -5.09 -1.30 23.97
CA LEU A 94 -3.95 -1.47 23.07
C LEU A 94 -3.81 -0.25 22.15
N ALA A 95 -2.56 0.19 21.92
CA ALA A 95 -2.24 1.20 20.90
C ALA A 95 -1.54 0.57 19.69
N HIS A 96 -2.00 0.87 18.47
CA HIS A 96 -1.34 0.46 17.24
C HIS A 96 -0.86 1.71 16.48
N ILE A 97 0.44 1.81 16.34
CA ILE A 97 1.12 3.00 15.80
C ILE A 97 1.60 2.73 14.39
N HIS A 98 1.18 3.57 13.46
CA HIS A 98 1.52 3.46 12.04
C HIS A 98 2.59 4.48 11.66
N GLY A 99 3.75 3.97 11.28
CA GLY A 99 4.92 4.76 10.93
C GLY A 99 5.88 5.04 12.08
N LEU A 100 6.96 5.72 11.74
CA LEU A 100 8.06 6.07 12.65
C LEU A 100 8.51 7.52 12.44
N TRP A 101 9.54 7.93 13.17
CA TRP A 101 10.31 9.18 13.02
C TRP A 101 9.54 10.46 13.41
N ARG A 102 8.26 10.37 13.80
CA ARG A 102 7.44 11.51 14.16
C ARG A 102 7.36 11.71 15.68
N PRO A 103 7.53 12.95 16.18
CA PRO A 103 7.50 13.23 17.61
C PRO A 103 6.16 12.89 18.28
N GLY A 104 5.03 13.10 17.60
CA GLY A 104 3.70 12.73 18.07
C GLY A 104 3.57 11.23 18.31
N LEU A 105 3.99 10.39 17.35
CA LEU A 105 3.99 8.94 17.50
C LEU A 105 4.87 8.49 18.68
N ARG A 106 6.05 9.11 18.82
CA ARG A 106 6.94 8.83 19.95
C ARG A 106 6.33 9.20 21.29
N ALA A 107 5.55 10.28 21.34
CA ALA A 107 4.85 10.70 22.57
C ALA A 107 3.80 9.65 22.98
N ILE A 108 3.02 9.13 22.03
CA ILE A 108 2.03 8.06 22.27
C ILE A 108 2.74 6.79 22.79
N LEU A 109 3.82 6.33 22.13
CA LEU A 109 4.57 5.17 22.57
C LEU A 109 5.11 5.30 24.01
N ARG A 110 5.68 6.45 24.34
CA ARG A 110 6.16 6.71 25.72
C ARG A 110 5.05 6.70 26.75
N GLU A 111 3.90 7.25 26.41
CA GLU A 111 2.75 7.27 27.31
C GLU A 111 2.13 5.88 27.46
N SER A 112 2.08 5.08 26.40
CA SER A 112 1.67 3.68 26.48
C SER A 112 2.55 2.90 27.45
N LEU A 113 3.88 3.09 27.39
CA LEU A 113 4.80 2.51 28.37
C LEU A 113 4.54 2.95 29.80
N ARG A 114 4.30 4.25 30.03
CA ARG A 114 3.99 4.80 31.38
C ARG A 114 2.71 4.22 31.97
N ARG A 115 1.73 3.92 31.12
CA ARG A 115 0.44 3.33 31.52
C ARG A 115 0.47 1.80 31.56
N SER A 116 1.63 1.18 31.29
CA SER A 116 1.74 -0.27 31.09
C SER A 116 0.74 -0.80 30.05
N CYS A 117 0.39 0.03 29.06
CA CYS A 117 -0.51 -0.34 28.00
C CYS A 117 0.26 -0.94 26.84
N PRO A 118 -0.11 -2.16 26.36
CA PRO A 118 0.50 -2.80 25.20
C PRO A 118 0.44 -1.91 23.95
N TYR A 119 1.46 -2.00 23.10
CA TYR A 119 1.44 -1.32 21.82
C TYR A 119 2.12 -2.11 20.71
N VAL A 120 1.67 -1.87 19.49
CA VAL A 120 2.13 -2.45 18.24
C VAL A 120 2.66 -1.35 17.33
N ILE A 121 3.65 -1.66 16.52
CA ILE A 121 4.23 -0.73 15.56
C ILE A 121 4.19 -1.34 14.17
N THR A 122 3.55 -0.65 13.21
CA THR A 122 3.66 -0.95 11.78
C THR A 122 4.59 0.07 11.12
N PRO A 123 5.80 -0.31 10.70
CA PRO A 123 6.76 0.62 10.12
C PRO A 123 6.38 1.15 8.74
N HIS A 124 5.57 0.44 7.98
CA HIS A 124 5.22 0.76 6.57
C HIS A 124 6.47 0.96 5.69
N GLY A 125 7.44 0.04 5.76
CA GLY A 125 8.68 0.09 5.00
C GLY A 125 9.71 1.11 5.51
N MET A 126 9.43 1.85 6.57
CA MET A 126 10.37 2.87 7.09
C MET A 126 11.63 2.27 7.71
N LEU A 127 11.62 0.98 8.05
CA LEU A 127 12.77 0.21 8.54
C LEU A 127 13.41 -0.69 7.47
N ALA A 128 12.89 -0.70 6.26
CA ALA A 128 13.47 -1.43 5.14
C ALA A 128 14.88 -0.89 4.81
N ARG A 129 15.77 -1.78 4.38
CA ARG A 129 17.18 -1.44 4.03
C ARG A 129 17.25 -0.25 3.07
N TRP A 130 16.42 -0.27 2.03
CA TRP A 130 16.32 0.81 1.05
C TRP A 130 15.91 2.15 1.71
N SER A 131 14.89 2.14 2.56
CA SER A 131 14.44 3.34 3.27
C SER A 131 15.53 3.87 4.21
N LEU A 132 16.21 2.98 4.95
CA LEU A 132 17.27 3.37 5.88
C LEU A 132 18.49 3.95 5.17
N ALA A 133 18.75 3.56 3.93
CA ALA A 133 19.81 4.13 3.11
C ALA A 133 19.55 5.60 2.73
N GLN A 134 18.30 6.07 2.82
CA GLN A 134 17.96 7.47 2.61
C GLN A 134 18.18 8.27 3.91
N LYS A 135 19.07 9.27 3.89
CA LYS A 135 19.47 10.08 5.06
C LYS A 135 19.96 9.21 6.24
N PRO A 136 20.93 8.30 6.02
CA PRO A 136 21.26 7.21 6.94
C PRO A 136 21.70 7.71 8.31
N LEU A 137 22.51 8.75 8.38
CA LEU A 137 23.05 9.28 9.65
C LEU A 137 21.91 9.74 10.58
N ARG A 138 20.94 10.49 10.05
CA ARG A 138 19.79 10.99 10.85
C ARG A 138 18.96 9.84 11.40
N LYS A 139 18.71 8.80 10.58
CA LYS A 139 17.93 7.63 11.00
C LYS A 139 18.69 6.76 11.99
N LYS A 140 20.01 6.56 11.80
CA LYS A 140 20.87 5.86 12.76
C LYS A 140 20.84 6.54 14.13
N ILE A 141 21.03 7.85 14.18
CA ILE A 141 20.98 8.63 15.42
C ILE A 141 19.58 8.52 16.08
N ALA A 142 18.50 8.74 15.32
CA ALA A 142 17.15 8.64 15.85
C ALA A 142 16.86 7.24 16.40
N LEU A 143 17.31 6.20 15.69
CA LEU A 143 17.15 4.81 16.11
C LEU A 143 17.91 4.57 17.43
N ALA A 144 19.17 4.96 17.51
CA ALA A 144 20.02 4.76 18.69
C ALA A 144 19.50 5.51 19.92
N LEU A 145 19.11 6.77 19.77
CA LEU A 145 18.74 7.63 20.90
C LEU A 145 17.36 7.34 21.50
N SER A 146 16.42 6.81 20.72
CA SER A 146 15.06 6.65 21.25
C SER A 146 14.23 5.52 20.64
N TRP A 147 14.29 5.32 19.32
CA TRP A 147 13.37 4.41 18.65
C TRP A 147 13.70 2.94 18.91
N ARG A 148 14.98 2.57 19.00
CA ARG A 148 15.39 1.18 19.27
C ARG A 148 14.80 0.65 20.58
N SER A 149 14.85 1.47 21.65
CA SER A 149 14.26 1.11 22.95
C SER A 149 12.74 0.98 22.88
N LEU A 150 12.06 1.91 22.18
CA LEU A 150 10.61 1.86 22.01
C LEU A 150 10.18 0.65 21.18
N ILE A 151 10.87 0.36 20.08
CA ILE A 151 10.56 -0.80 19.23
C ILE A 151 10.76 -2.11 20.02
N ARG A 152 11.86 -2.22 20.78
CA ARG A 152 12.15 -3.41 21.59
C ARG A 152 11.07 -3.72 22.64
N ARG A 153 10.37 -2.70 23.10
CA ARG A 153 9.30 -2.83 24.11
C ARG A 153 7.90 -2.95 23.52
N ALA A 154 7.77 -2.94 22.21
CA ALA A 154 6.50 -3.22 21.57
C ALA A 154 6.07 -4.66 21.82
N SER A 155 4.78 -4.90 21.91
CA SER A 155 4.22 -6.26 21.99
C SER A 155 4.64 -7.06 20.76
N PHE A 156 4.65 -6.43 19.60
CA PHE A 156 5.24 -6.93 18.36
C PHE A 156 5.39 -5.80 17.33
N VAL A 157 6.21 -6.05 16.32
CA VAL A 157 6.25 -5.27 15.08
C VAL A 157 5.33 -5.95 14.07
N HIS A 158 4.37 -5.22 13.55
CA HIS A 158 3.50 -5.67 12.48
C HIS A 158 4.17 -5.38 11.13
N ALA A 159 4.62 -6.41 10.45
CA ALA A 159 5.15 -6.36 9.10
C ALA A 159 4.04 -6.70 8.09
N LEU A 160 4.05 -6.03 6.93
CA LEU A 160 3.08 -6.26 5.87
C LEU A 160 3.45 -7.45 4.97
N THR A 161 4.74 -7.79 4.92
CA THR A 161 5.28 -8.88 4.10
C THR A 161 6.40 -9.60 4.83
N GLN A 162 6.71 -10.82 4.39
CA GLN A 162 7.88 -11.57 4.89
C GLN A 162 9.20 -10.83 4.60
N ALA A 163 9.27 -10.08 3.51
CA ALA A 163 10.44 -9.25 3.19
C ALA A 163 10.64 -8.12 4.21
N GLU A 164 9.56 -7.42 4.61
CA GLU A 164 9.64 -6.40 5.65
C GLU A 164 10.04 -7.02 7.01
N ALA A 165 9.56 -8.21 7.32
CA ALA A 165 9.95 -8.95 8.53
C ALA A 165 11.44 -9.32 8.51
N ARG A 166 11.97 -9.79 7.37
CA ARG A 166 13.41 -10.05 7.18
C ARG A 166 14.25 -8.79 7.33
N ASP A 167 13.83 -7.69 6.70
CA ASP A 167 14.52 -6.40 6.81
C ASP A 167 14.57 -5.90 8.27
N PHE A 168 13.46 -6.07 9.01
CA PHE A 168 13.44 -5.75 10.44
C PHE A 168 14.38 -6.65 11.24
N GLY A 169 14.37 -7.96 10.99
CA GLY A 169 15.25 -8.92 11.66
C GLY A 169 16.73 -8.58 11.50
N ALA A 170 17.12 -8.06 10.34
CA ALA A 170 18.50 -7.62 10.06
C ALA A 170 18.98 -6.43 10.92
N LEU A 171 18.05 -5.71 11.59
CA LEU A 171 18.40 -4.61 12.50
C LEU A 171 18.88 -5.10 13.88
N GLY A 172 18.72 -6.39 14.19
CA GLY A 172 19.08 -6.95 15.48
C GLY A 172 18.35 -6.29 16.66
N ILE A 173 17.08 -5.90 16.46
CA ILE A 173 16.23 -5.38 17.53
C ILE A 173 15.37 -6.55 18.03
N ALA A 174 15.61 -6.97 19.28
CA ALA A 174 14.83 -8.05 19.89
C ALA A 174 13.38 -7.60 20.14
N CYS A 175 12.51 -7.89 19.21
CA CYS A 175 11.06 -7.68 19.29
C CYS A 175 10.36 -8.73 18.44
N PRO A 176 9.26 -9.35 18.91
CA PRO A 176 8.49 -10.25 18.07
C PRO A 176 8.00 -9.56 16.79
N VAL A 177 7.90 -10.33 15.70
CA VAL A 177 7.36 -9.84 14.42
C VAL A 177 6.21 -10.72 14.01
N ASP A 178 5.08 -10.12 13.71
CA ASP A 178 3.93 -10.80 13.12
C ASP A 178 3.66 -10.22 11.73
N VAL A 179 3.50 -11.10 10.74
CA VAL A 179 3.21 -10.70 9.38
C VAL A 179 1.72 -10.81 9.14
N VAL A 180 1.10 -9.66 8.84
CA VAL A 180 -0.30 -9.56 8.43
C VAL A 180 -0.36 -8.58 7.24
N PRO A 181 -0.87 -8.98 6.08
CA PRO A 181 -0.87 -8.12 4.90
C PRO A 181 -1.89 -6.98 5.01
N ASN A 182 -1.83 -6.04 4.09
CA ASN A 182 -2.95 -5.13 3.85
C ASN A 182 -4.09 -5.88 3.15
N GLY A 183 -5.29 -5.33 3.24
CA GLY A 183 -6.48 -5.86 2.58
C GLY A 183 -7.08 -4.88 1.56
N CYS A 184 -8.14 -5.34 0.90
CA CYS A 184 -9.07 -4.50 0.15
C CYS A 184 -10.50 -4.79 0.60
N PHE A 185 -11.39 -3.79 0.54
CA PHE A 185 -12.81 -3.99 0.62
C PHE A 185 -13.34 -4.24 -0.80
N LEU A 186 -13.92 -5.40 -1.04
CA LEU A 186 -14.56 -5.67 -2.32
C LEU A 186 -15.79 -4.77 -2.51
N GLU A 187 -16.44 -4.38 -1.42
CA GLU A 187 -17.57 -3.46 -1.41
C GLU A 187 -17.18 -2.04 -1.91
N GLU A 188 -15.94 -1.59 -1.69
CA GLU A 188 -15.45 -0.30 -2.23
C GLU A 188 -15.31 -0.30 -3.74
N MET A 189 -15.14 -1.45 -4.36
CA MET A 189 -15.10 -1.57 -5.81
C MET A 189 -16.49 -1.35 -6.40
N GLY A 190 -17.54 -1.62 -5.60
CA GLY A 190 -18.92 -1.58 -6.06
C GLY A 190 -19.17 -2.58 -7.17
N GLU A 191 -20.12 -2.25 -8.03
CA GLU A 191 -20.29 -2.92 -9.30
C GLU A 191 -19.12 -2.54 -10.23
N LEU A 192 -18.38 -3.53 -10.70
CA LEU A 192 -17.26 -3.27 -11.61
C LEU A 192 -17.80 -2.66 -12.91
N PRO A 193 -17.08 -1.69 -13.51
CA PRO A 193 -17.48 -1.12 -14.79
C PRO A 193 -17.67 -2.19 -15.86
N ALA A 194 -18.62 -1.95 -16.75
CA ALA A 194 -18.82 -2.84 -17.90
C ALA A 194 -17.56 -2.90 -18.77
N PRO A 195 -17.20 -4.08 -19.31
CA PRO A 195 -16.10 -4.20 -20.26
C PRO A 195 -16.25 -3.19 -21.42
N GLY A 196 -15.15 -2.55 -21.81
CA GLY A 196 -15.12 -1.50 -22.83
C GLY A 196 -15.29 -0.08 -22.28
N SER A 197 -15.60 0.09 -20.98
CA SER A 197 -15.80 1.42 -20.40
C SER A 197 -14.52 2.28 -20.43
N PHE A 198 -13.34 1.69 -20.24
CA PHE A 198 -12.09 2.42 -20.34
C PHE A 198 -11.75 2.80 -21.77
N HIS A 199 -11.99 1.90 -22.72
CA HIS A 199 -11.82 2.19 -24.16
C HIS A 199 -12.75 3.31 -24.62
N ALA A 200 -14.00 3.34 -24.15
CA ALA A 200 -14.95 4.40 -24.47
C ALA A 200 -14.47 5.79 -23.96
N ALA A 201 -13.84 5.81 -22.78
CA ALA A 201 -13.26 7.02 -22.20
C ALA A 201 -11.92 7.42 -22.82
N HIS A 202 -11.22 6.49 -23.50
CA HIS A 202 -9.89 6.66 -24.07
C HIS A 202 -9.85 6.23 -25.55
N PRO A 203 -10.51 7.00 -26.47
CA PRO A 203 -10.59 6.66 -27.89
C PRO A 203 -9.21 6.63 -28.58
N GLU A 204 -8.21 7.29 -28.00
CA GLU A 204 -6.81 7.25 -28.48
C GLU A 204 -6.20 5.83 -28.42
N LEU A 205 -6.79 4.91 -27.67
CA LEU A 205 -6.37 3.51 -27.66
C LEU A 205 -6.86 2.74 -28.89
N GLY A 206 -7.80 3.30 -29.68
CA GLY A 206 -8.32 2.69 -30.90
C GLY A 206 -9.00 1.33 -30.70
N GLY A 207 -9.50 1.03 -29.49
CA GLY A 207 -10.08 -0.29 -29.15
C GLY A 207 -9.04 -1.43 -29.07
N HIS A 208 -7.75 -1.13 -29.17
CA HIS A 208 -6.69 -2.11 -29.11
C HIS A 208 -6.50 -2.68 -27.70
N PRO A 209 -6.14 -3.97 -27.54
CA PRO A 209 -5.85 -4.56 -26.24
C PRO A 209 -4.62 -3.87 -25.61
N PHE A 210 -4.60 -3.76 -24.27
CA PHE A 210 -3.50 -3.09 -23.59
C PHE A 210 -3.03 -3.79 -22.32
N ILE A 211 -1.77 -3.50 -21.96
CA ILE A 211 -1.14 -3.82 -20.69
C ILE A 211 -1.26 -2.59 -19.82
N LEU A 212 -1.67 -2.76 -18.55
CA LEU A 212 -1.83 -1.66 -17.61
C LEU A 212 -0.67 -1.60 -16.60
N PHE A 213 -0.05 -0.44 -16.49
CA PHE A 213 0.73 -0.02 -15.33
C PHE A 213 -0.05 1.02 -14.55
N LEU A 214 -0.16 0.87 -13.22
CA LEU A 214 -0.80 1.86 -12.37
C LEU A 214 0.04 2.14 -11.13
N GLY A 215 0.61 3.34 -11.06
CA GLY A 215 1.46 3.78 -9.98
C GLY A 215 2.17 5.09 -10.28
N ARG A 216 2.79 5.69 -9.27
CA ARG A 216 3.59 6.91 -9.48
C ARG A 216 4.71 6.64 -10.48
N LEU A 217 4.92 7.53 -11.44
CA LEU A 217 6.08 7.46 -12.33
C LEU A 217 7.33 7.92 -11.55
N HIS A 218 7.94 6.96 -10.88
CA HIS A 218 9.08 7.14 -9.99
C HIS A 218 10.09 6.01 -10.23
N TYR A 219 11.39 6.28 -10.09
CA TYR A 219 12.44 5.32 -10.43
C TYR A 219 12.30 3.95 -9.72
N VAL A 220 11.71 3.91 -8.52
CA VAL A 220 11.45 2.66 -7.79
C VAL A 220 10.43 1.77 -8.50
N LYS A 221 9.51 2.37 -9.26
CA LYS A 221 8.43 1.65 -9.96
C LYS A 221 8.87 1.10 -11.33
N ARG A 222 10.00 1.54 -11.86
CA ARG A 222 10.63 1.03 -13.08
C ARG A 222 9.70 0.95 -14.30
N ALA A 223 8.89 1.97 -14.52
CA ALA A 223 8.10 2.07 -15.74
C ALA A 223 8.98 2.10 -17.02
N ASP A 224 10.23 2.56 -16.91
CA ASP A 224 11.27 2.45 -17.94
C ASP A 224 11.52 0.98 -18.34
N TRP A 225 11.65 0.08 -17.39
CA TRP A 225 11.81 -1.36 -17.65
C TRP A 225 10.63 -1.95 -18.42
N LEU A 226 9.43 -1.55 -18.01
CA LEU A 226 8.23 -1.98 -18.70
C LEU A 226 8.18 -1.50 -20.15
N VAL A 227 8.58 -0.27 -20.43
CA VAL A 227 8.65 0.26 -21.80
C VAL A 227 9.64 -0.54 -22.65
N ARG A 228 10.83 -0.88 -22.14
CA ARG A 228 11.81 -1.70 -22.86
C ARG A 228 11.33 -3.14 -23.10
N ALA A 229 10.72 -3.77 -22.10
CA ALA A 229 10.11 -5.09 -22.25
C ALA A 229 8.95 -5.06 -23.25
N PHE A 230 8.14 -3.99 -23.19
CA PHE A 230 7.05 -3.80 -24.16
C PHE A 230 7.56 -3.61 -25.59
N ALA A 231 8.68 -2.92 -25.80
CA ALA A 231 9.30 -2.81 -27.13
C ALA A 231 9.58 -4.19 -27.77
N LYS A 232 10.09 -5.14 -26.96
CA LYS A 232 10.34 -6.52 -27.41
C LYS A 232 9.05 -7.26 -27.73
N LEU A 233 7.99 -7.09 -26.94
CA LEU A 233 6.67 -7.65 -27.21
C LEU A 233 6.04 -7.02 -28.46
N ALA A 234 6.19 -5.72 -28.61
CA ALA A 234 5.59 -4.92 -29.67
C ALA A 234 5.98 -5.39 -31.08
N ALA A 235 7.15 -5.97 -31.23
CA ALA A 235 7.61 -6.53 -32.50
C ALA A 235 6.76 -7.75 -32.97
N THR A 236 6.19 -8.50 -32.02
CA THR A 236 5.39 -9.71 -32.29
C THR A 236 3.89 -9.53 -32.05
N ALA A 237 3.49 -8.44 -31.41
CA ALA A 237 2.10 -8.10 -31.09
C ALA A 237 1.77 -6.65 -31.54
N PRO A 238 1.55 -6.41 -32.84
CA PRO A 238 1.41 -5.06 -33.41
C PRO A 238 0.21 -4.30 -32.85
N ASP A 239 -0.85 -4.98 -32.45
CA ASP A 239 -2.06 -4.35 -31.93
C ASP A 239 -2.01 -4.01 -30.45
N MET A 240 -1.02 -4.55 -29.71
CA MET A 240 -0.92 -4.32 -28.27
C MET A 240 -0.54 -2.86 -27.95
N ARG A 241 -1.16 -2.31 -26.91
CA ARG A 241 -0.84 -0.99 -26.35
C ARG A 241 -0.31 -1.13 -24.93
N LEU A 242 0.40 -0.10 -24.48
CA LEU A 242 0.83 0.04 -23.09
C LEU A 242 0.19 1.30 -22.51
N VAL A 243 -0.54 1.16 -21.40
CA VAL A 243 -1.13 2.26 -20.66
C VAL A 243 -0.35 2.50 -19.38
N LEU A 244 0.23 3.68 -19.24
CA LEU A 244 0.95 4.15 -18.06
C LEU A 244 0.06 5.14 -17.30
N ALA A 245 -0.50 4.70 -16.17
CA ALA A 245 -1.39 5.48 -15.34
C ALA A 245 -0.71 5.88 -14.02
N GLY A 246 -0.73 7.17 -13.70
CA GLY A 246 -0.25 7.71 -12.44
C GLY A 246 0.38 9.09 -12.54
N PRO A 247 0.60 9.75 -11.38
CA PRO A 247 1.24 11.05 -11.35
C PRO A 247 2.74 10.94 -11.65
N ASP A 248 3.27 11.98 -12.28
CA ASP A 248 4.71 12.12 -12.42
C ASP A 248 5.37 12.41 -11.06
N CYS A 249 6.39 11.64 -10.77
CA CYS A 249 7.27 11.83 -9.62
C CYS A 249 8.75 11.91 -10.05
N GLY A 250 9.00 12.53 -11.19
CA GLY A 250 10.32 12.90 -11.69
C GLY A 250 10.92 11.95 -12.73
N THR A 251 10.16 10.96 -13.25
CA THR A 251 10.70 10.05 -14.28
C THR A 251 9.94 10.08 -15.60
N ARG A 252 8.84 10.77 -15.69
CA ARG A 252 8.03 10.84 -16.92
C ARG A 252 8.81 11.35 -18.13
N PRO A 253 9.58 12.45 -18.06
CA PRO A 253 10.31 12.96 -19.23
C PRO A 253 11.30 11.94 -19.79
N GLN A 254 11.99 11.20 -18.92
CA GLN A 254 12.93 10.16 -19.34
C GLN A 254 12.21 8.98 -20.02
N ILE A 255 11.04 8.58 -19.50
CA ILE A 255 10.24 7.51 -20.07
C ILE A 255 9.67 7.92 -21.43
N GLU A 256 9.18 9.16 -21.59
CA GLU A 256 8.70 9.71 -22.86
C GLU A 256 9.82 9.76 -23.92
N GLN A 257 11.02 10.14 -23.51
CA GLN A 257 12.19 10.11 -24.41
C GLN A 257 12.53 8.69 -24.85
N GLU A 258 12.45 7.72 -23.95
CA GLU A 258 12.69 6.31 -24.26
C GLU A 258 11.62 5.74 -25.20
N VAL A 259 10.35 6.05 -24.98
CA VAL A 259 9.23 5.71 -25.86
C VAL A 259 9.48 6.23 -27.29
N LYS A 260 9.93 7.49 -27.40
CA LYS A 260 10.28 8.10 -28.70
C LYS A 260 11.46 7.40 -29.36
N THR A 261 12.53 7.11 -28.62
CA THR A 261 13.74 6.45 -29.12
C THR A 261 13.43 5.03 -29.64
N LEU A 262 12.50 4.33 -29.00
CA LEU A 262 12.06 2.97 -29.38
C LEU A 262 10.97 2.96 -30.45
N GLY A 263 10.53 4.13 -30.97
CA GLY A 263 9.50 4.23 -31.99
C GLY A 263 8.10 3.81 -31.51
N LEU A 264 7.79 3.94 -30.21
CA LEU A 264 6.56 3.47 -29.59
C LEU A 264 5.53 4.59 -29.36
N GLY A 265 5.70 5.77 -29.94
CA GLY A 265 4.91 6.96 -29.63
C GLY A 265 3.40 6.81 -29.78
N ASN A 266 2.94 5.99 -30.71
CA ASN A 266 1.51 5.69 -30.94
C ASN A 266 1.03 4.42 -30.24
N ARG A 267 1.83 3.80 -29.38
CA ARG A 267 1.56 2.53 -28.72
C ARG A 267 1.68 2.59 -27.19
N VAL A 268 2.29 3.63 -26.66
CA VAL A 268 2.43 3.90 -25.22
C VAL A 268 1.66 5.16 -24.87
N HIS A 269 0.67 5.03 -23.98
CA HIS A 269 -0.26 6.10 -23.63
C HIS A 269 -0.10 6.48 -22.15
N PHE A 270 0.13 7.77 -21.89
CA PHE A 270 0.22 8.33 -20.55
C PHE A 270 -1.13 8.98 -20.21
N VAL A 271 -1.96 8.27 -19.44
CA VAL A 271 -3.34 8.71 -19.16
C VAL A 271 -3.49 9.53 -17.86
N GLY A 272 -2.37 9.79 -17.15
CA GLY A 272 -2.42 10.47 -15.88
C GLY A 272 -2.92 9.59 -14.71
N PRO A 273 -3.19 10.18 -13.54
CA PRO A 273 -3.67 9.42 -12.39
C PRO A 273 -5.12 8.98 -12.57
N LEU A 274 -5.42 7.72 -12.23
CA LEU A 274 -6.76 7.13 -12.26
C LEU A 274 -7.24 6.85 -10.84
N TYR A 275 -8.50 7.21 -10.54
CA TYR A 275 -9.14 7.04 -9.23
C TYR A 275 -10.54 6.44 -9.37
N GLY A 276 -11.02 5.82 -8.30
CA GLY A 276 -12.38 5.28 -8.22
C GLY A 276 -12.73 4.38 -9.41
N GLN A 277 -13.89 4.59 -10.02
CA GLN A 277 -14.41 3.76 -11.12
C GLN A 277 -13.53 3.80 -12.38
N GLN A 278 -12.84 4.91 -12.66
CA GLN A 278 -11.91 4.99 -13.80
C GLN A 278 -10.74 3.99 -13.66
N LYS A 279 -10.22 3.84 -12.44
CA LYS A 279 -9.16 2.87 -12.13
C LYS A 279 -9.65 1.44 -12.37
N TYR A 280 -10.85 1.12 -11.92
CA TYR A 280 -11.42 -0.22 -12.10
C TYR A 280 -11.78 -0.50 -13.56
N ALA A 281 -12.26 0.50 -14.32
CA ALA A 281 -12.49 0.38 -15.75
C ALA A 281 -11.19 0.00 -16.50
N ALA A 282 -10.07 0.67 -16.17
CA ALA A 282 -8.76 0.31 -16.74
C ALA A 282 -8.34 -1.11 -16.39
N MET A 283 -8.61 -1.56 -15.15
CA MET A 283 -8.30 -2.93 -14.72
C MET A 283 -9.19 -3.99 -15.39
N VAL A 284 -10.46 -3.69 -15.64
CA VAL A 284 -11.38 -4.61 -16.30
C VAL A 284 -11.04 -4.78 -17.78
N ASP A 285 -10.63 -3.71 -18.46
CA ASP A 285 -10.36 -3.73 -19.90
C ASP A 285 -8.94 -4.21 -20.26
N ALA A 286 -7.98 -4.18 -19.31
CA ALA A 286 -6.61 -4.56 -19.53
C ALA A 286 -6.44 -6.09 -19.75
N ARG A 287 -5.41 -6.49 -20.49
CA ARG A 287 -5.00 -7.91 -20.65
C ARG A 287 -4.25 -8.46 -19.45
N CYS A 288 -3.36 -7.66 -18.89
CA CYS A 288 -2.65 -7.95 -17.65
C CYS A 288 -2.21 -6.64 -16.98
N PHE A 289 -1.95 -6.74 -15.70
CA PHE A 289 -1.33 -5.68 -14.91
C PHE A 289 0.17 -5.89 -14.87
N CYS A 290 0.98 -4.84 -15.02
CA CYS A 290 2.42 -4.97 -14.89
C CYS A 290 3.00 -3.94 -13.92
N GLN A 291 3.78 -4.41 -12.95
CA GLN A 291 4.51 -3.54 -12.01
C GLN A 291 5.91 -4.10 -11.73
N PRO A 292 6.95 -3.64 -12.44
CA PRO A 292 8.33 -4.12 -12.28
C PRO A 292 9.11 -3.34 -11.22
N SER A 293 8.53 -3.12 -10.04
CA SER A 293 9.14 -2.33 -8.99
C SER A 293 10.42 -2.96 -8.44
N VAL A 294 11.41 -2.12 -8.11
CA VAL A 294 12.64 -2.54 -7.40
C VAL A 294 12.34 -2.90 -5.95
N TYR A 295 11.40 -2.20 -5.34
CA TYR A 295 10.98 -2.43 -3.96
C TYR A 295 9.55 -1.93 -3.72
N GLU A 296 8.73 -2.78 -3.12
CA GLU A 296 7.44 -2.44 -2.52
C GLU A 296 7.40 -2.96 -1.09
N THR A 297 6.80 -2.19 -0.19
CA THR A 297 6.45 -2.73 1.13
C THR A 297 5.25 -3.66 1.02
N PHE A 298 4.21 -3.18 0.35
CA PHE A 298 3.01 -3.91 -0.06
C PHE A 298 2.29 -3.08 -1.14
N SER A 299 2.07 -3.65 -2.31
CA SER A 299 1.44 -2.91 -3.41
C SER A 299 -0.07 -3.07 -3.43
N MET A 300 -0.77 -1.97 -3.11
CA MET A 300 -2.23 -1.93 -3.21
C MET A 300 -2.72 -2.06 -4.66
N SER A 301 -1.99 -1.51 -5.63
CA SER A 301 -2.39 -1.61 -7.04
C SER A 301 -2.31 -3.03 -7.59
N ILE A 302 -1.33 -3.84 -7.16
CA ILE A 302 -1.29 -5.28 -7.47
C ILE A 302 -2.51 -5.98 -6.86
N LEU A 303 -2.78 -5.72 -5.58
CA LEU A 303 -3.91 -6.33 -4.87
C LEU A 303 -5.26 -5.96 -5.53
N GLU A 304 -5.45 -4.71 -5.89
CA GLU A 304 -6.67 -4.22 -6.57
C GLU A 304 -6.82 -4.83 -7.97
N ALA A 305 -5.73 -4.93 -8.73
CA ALA A 305 -5.74 -5.61 -10.04
C ALA A 305 -6.17 -7.07 -9.89
N MET A 306 -5.59 -7.80 -8.94
CA MET A 306 -5.96 -9.19 -8.65
C MET A 306 -7.44 -9.32 -8.21
N ALA A 307 -7.93 -8.38 -7.42
CA ALA A 307 -9.32 -8.34 -6.99
C ALA A 307 -10.31 -8.12 -8.17
N CYS A 308 -9.89 -7.38 -9.19
CA CYS A 308 -10.64 -7.24 -10.45
C CYS A 308 -10.51 -8.46 -11.37
N GLY A 309 -9.75 -9.48 -11.00
CA GLY A 309 -9.46 -10.62 -11.86
C GLY A 309 -8.46 -10.29 -12.98
N LEU A 310 -7.63 -9.28 -12.81
CA LEU A 310 -6.57 -8.92 -13.75
C LEU A 310 -5.25 -9.56 -13.28
N PRO A 311 -4.67 -10.53 -14.03
CA PRO A 311 -3.47 -11.23 -13.58
C PRO A 311 -2.25 -10.31 -13.63
N PRO A 312 -1.44 -10.26 -12.54
CA PRO A 312 -0.26 -9.41 -12.50
C PRO A 312 0.99 -10.10 -13.07
N VAL A 313 1.83 -9.29 -13.70
CA VAL A 313 3.24 -9.58 -14.00
C VAL A 313 4.07 -8.64 -13.14
N ILE A 314 4.88 -9.20 -12.25
CA ILE A 314 5.61 -8.43 -11.25
C ILE A 314 7.07 -8.86 -11.16
N THR A 315 7.90 -8.06 -10.50
CA THR A 315 9.25 -8.46 -10.07
C THR A 315 9.23 -8.97 -8.63
N ARG A 316 10.28 -9.70 -8.21
CA ARG A 316 10.47 -10.08 -6.80
C ARG A 316 10.52 -8.86 -5.88
N GLY A 317 10.97 -7.72 -6.39
CA GLY A 317 10.98 -6.45 -5.65
C GLY A 317 9.58 -5.98 -5.22
N CYS A 318 8.52 -6.51 -5.79
CA CYS A 318 7.15 -6.24 -5.33
C CYS A 318 6.81 -6.92 -4.01
N ASN A 319 7.62 -7.86 -3.53
CA ASN A 319 7.46 -8.56 -2.25
C ASN A 319 6.09 -9.22 -2.07
N PHE A 320 5.56 -9.79 -3.15
CA PHE A 320 4.26 -10.45 -3.19
C PHE A 320 4.46 -11.89 -3.71
N ASP A 321 5.13 -12.71 -2.89
CA ASP A 321 5.60 -14.06 -3.26
C ASP A 321 4.47 -14.99 -3.70
N GLU A 322 3.26 -14.81 -3.14
CA GLU A 322 2.09 -15.63 -3.49
C GLU A 322 1.65 -15.48 -4.95
N VAL A 323 1.95 -14.37 -5.62
CA VAL A 323 1.61 -14.19 -7.03
C VAL A 323 2.23 -15.31 -7.88
N GLY A 324 3.51 -15.60 -7.65
CA GLY A 324 4.19 -16.70 -8.37
C GLY A 324 3.80 -18.09 -7.85
N THR A 325 3.78 -18.27 -6.52
CA THR A 325 3.58 -19.59 -5.90
C THR A 325 2.17 -20.14 -6.03
N SER A 326 1.15 -19.27 -6.11
CA SER A 326 -0.25 -19.67 -6.34
C SER A 326 -0.59 -19.82 -7.82
N GLY A 327 0.26 -19.34 -8.72
CA GLY A 327 -0.04 -19.23 -10.15
C GLY A 327 -1.09 -18.16 -10.47
N SER A 328 -1.29 -17.18 -9.59
CA SER A 328 -2.19 -16.04 -9.81
C SER A 328 -1.59 -14.94 -10.68
N GLY A 329 -0.32 -15.06 -11.04
CA GLY A 329 0.41 -14.14 -11.91
C GLY A 329 1.78 -14.69 -12.26
N LEU A 330 2.63 -13.85 -12.84
CA LEU A 330 3.99 -14.20 -13.23
C LEU A 330 5.00 -13.28 -12.54
N VAL A 331 6.17 -13.84 -12.21
CA VAL A 331 7.29 -13.11 -11.62
C VAL A 331 8.44 -13.11 -12.62
N ALA A 332 9.02 -11.94 -12.89
CA ALA A 332 10.07 -11.73 -13.88
C ALA A 332 11.08 -10.72 -13.36
N ASP A 333 12.35 -11.05 -13.33
CA ASP A 333 13.41 -10.24 -12.74
C ASP A 333 14.41 -9.67 -13.76
N SER A 334 14.16 -9.89 -15.06
CA SER A 334 14.90 -9.30 -16.18
C SER A 334 13.94 -8.72 -17.22
N GLU A 335 14.45 -7.88 -18.12
CA GLU A 335 13.65 -7.29 -19.21
C GLU A 335 13.17 -8.37 -20.19
N ASP A 336 13.96 -9.41 -20.40
CA ASP A 336 13.60 -10.53 -21.28
C ASP A 336 12.50 -11.39 -20.64
N GLU A 337 12.67 -11.79 -19.39
CA GLU A 337 11.63 -12.50 -18.64
C GLU A 337 10.33 -11.69 -18.55
N LEU A 338 10.44 -10.37 -18.39
CA LEU A 338 9.28 -9.50 -18.34
C LEU A 338 8.56 -9.49 -19.70
N ALA A 339 9.29 -9.38 -20.81
CA ALA A 339 8.73 -9.44 -22.16
C ALA A 339 8.05 -10.78 -22.43
N ASP A 340 8.66 -11.90 -22.00
CA ASP A 340 8.10 -13.24 -22.17
C ASP A 340 6.84 -13.47 -21.31
N ALA A 341 6.85 -12.98 -20.07
CA ALA A 341 5.68 -13.03 -19.18
C ALA A 341 4.51 -12.21 -19.74
N LEU A 342 4.77 -11.01 -20.24
CA LEU A 342 3.77 -10.17 -20.90
C LEU A 342 3.24 -10.86 -22.16
N ARG A 343 4.11 -11.41 -23.01
CA ARG A 343 3.73 -12.15 -24.23
C ARG A 343 2.79 -13.28 -23.87
N LYS A 344 3.12 -14.07 -22.85
CA LYS A 344 2.29 -15.20 -22.40
C LYS A 344 0.86 -14.76 -22.10
N PHE A 345 0.65 -13.72 -21.31
CA PHE A 345 -0.71 -13.24 -20.97
C PHE A 345 -1.40 -12.49 -22.11
N CYS A 346 -0.65 -11.96 -23.07
CA CYS A 346 -1.23 -11.32 -24.24
C CYS A 346 -1.69 -12.31 -25.32
N THR A 347 -1.03 -13.48 -25.45
CA THR A 347 -1.28 -14.44 -26.54
C THR A 347 -1.97 -15.72 -26.08
N ASP A 348 -1.72 -16.18 -24.84
CA ASP A 348 -2.33 -17.38 -24.26
C ASP A 348 -3.51 -17.01 -23.36
N THR A 349 -4.71 -17.01 -23.94
CA THR A 349 -5.97 -16.71 -23.25
C THR A 349 -6.23 -17.68 -22.11
N HIS A 350 -5.94 -18.98 -22.28
CA HIS A 350 -6.17 -19.98 -21.25
C HIS A 350 -5.27 -19.74 -20.01
N ALA A 351 -3.98 -19.50 -20.23
CA ALA A 351 -3.05 -19.18 -19.14
C ALA A 351 -3.44 -17.90 -18.40
N ARG A 352 -3.84 -16.86 -19.15
CA ARG A 352 -4.32 -15.59 -18.60
C ARG A 352 -5.57 -15.78 -17.75
N ASP A 353 -6.60 -16.43 -18.26
CA ASP A 353 -7.89 -16.57 -17.58
C ASP A 353 -7.78 -17.50 -16.37
N SER A 354 -6.94 -18.53 -16.43
CA SER A 354 -6.59 -19.37 -15.29
C SER A 354 -5.90 -18.56 -14.18
N ALA A 355 -4.92 -17.73 -14.54
CA ALA A 355 -4.23 -16.85 -13.57
C ALA A 355 -5.17 -15.80 -12.99
N ALA A 356 -6.04 -15.20 -13.80
CA ALA A 356 -7.05 -14.23 -13.40
C ALA A 356 -8.00 -14.79 -12.33
N LYS A 357 -8.52 -16.00 -12.55
CA LYS A 357 -9.37 -16.69 -11.57
C LYS A 357 -8.62 -16.91 -10.25
N LYS A 358 -7.41 -17.49 -10.32
CA LYS A 358 -6.58 -17.73 -9.14
C LYS A 358 -6.23 -16.43 -8.39
N ALA A 359 -6.00 -15.34 -9.12
CA ALA A 359 -5.73 -14.01 -8.53
C ALA A 359 -6.91 -13.55 -7.67
N ARG A 360 -8.12 -13.58 -8.22
CA ARG A 360 -9.34 -13.20 -7.50
C ARG A 360 -9.61 -14.14 -6.32
N ASP A 361 -9.50 -15.45 -6.52
CA ASP A 361 -9.72 -16.45 -5.46
C ASP A 361 -8.73 -16.23 -4.29
N LEU A 362 -7.47 -15.94 -4.58
CA LEU A 362 -6.44 -15.64 -3.58
C LEU A 362 -6.79 -14.37 -2.78
N VAL A 363 -7.25 -13.31 -3.45
CA VAL A 363 -7.67 -12.07 -2.77
C VAL A 363 -8.84 -12.33 -1.83
N VAL A 364 -9.88 -13.01 -2.31
CA VAL A 364 -11.07 -13.33 -1.49
C VAL A 364 -10.68 -14.15 -0.27
N ALA A 365 -9.81 -15.14 -0.43
CA ALA A 365 -9.42 -16.04 0.64
C ALA A 365 -8.51 -15.39 1.71
N LYS A 366 -7.64 -14.44 1.33
CA LYS A 366 -6.56 -13.98 2.23
C LYS A 366 -6.47 -12.47 2.41
N TYR A 367 -6.91 -11.69 1.44
CA TYR A 367 -6.57 -10.27 1.34
C TYR A 367 -7.78 -9.33 1.37
N THR A 368 -8.96 -9.81 1.80
CA THR A 368 -10.06 -8.90 2.12
C THR A 368 -9.88 -8.30 3.51
N TRP A 369 -10.29 -7.05 3.71
CA TRP A 369 -10.16 -6.38 5.01
C TRP A 369 -10.82 -7.14 6.17
N PRO A 370 -12.00 -7.80 6.01
CA PRO A 370 -12.54 -8.64 7.08
C PRO A 370 -11.62 -9.80 7.48
N VAL A 371 -10.99 -10.48 6.52
CA VAL A 371 -10.02 -11.54 6.79
C VAL A 371 -8.79 -11.00 7.52
N VAL A 372 -8.25 -9.89 7.04
CA VAL A 372 -7.08 -9.21 7.62
C VAL A 372 -7.39 -8.73 9.05
N ALA A 373 -8.57 -8.15 9.28
CA ALA A 373 -8.97 -7.67 10.60
C ALA A 373 -9.06 -8.79 11.62
N ARG A 374 -9.68 -9.92 11.26
CA ARG A 374 -9.73 -11.11 12.14
C ARG A 374 -8.33 -11.64 12.48
N GLN A 375 -7.44 -11.71 11.48
CA GLN A 375 -6.04 -12.08 11.73
C GLN A 375 -5.35 -11.10 12.69
N MET A 376 -5.55 -9.80 12.50
CA MET A 376 -4.95 -8.77 13.35
C MET A 376 -5.48 -8.84 14.78
N LEU A 377 -6.80 -9.00 14.97
CA LEU A 377 -7.41 -9.17 16.30
C LEU A 377 -6.84 -10.40 17.04
N ALA A 378 -6.73 -11.52 16.36
CA ALA A 378 -6.13 -12.73 16.94
C ALA A 378 -4.67 -12.50 17.36
N ARG A 379 -3.89 -11.71 16.59
CA ARG A 379 -2.51 -11.35 16.99
C ARG A 379 -2.48 -10.44 18.21
N TYR A 380 -3.38 -9.47 18.29
CA TYR A 380 -3.49 -8.61 19.47
C TYR A 380 -3.79 -9.44 20.73
N GLU A 381 -4.78 -10.33 20.69
CA GLU A 381 -5.17 -11.18 21.81
C GLU A 381 -4.04 -12.09 22.30
N VAL A 382 -3.40 -12.82 21.39
CA VAL A 382 -2.27 -13.70 21.69
C VAL A 382 -1.09 -12.94 22.32
N ARG A 383 -0.81 -11.73 21.85
CA ARG A 383 0.32 -10.93 22.35
C ARG A 383 0.02 -10.23 23.67
N MET A 384 -1.23 -9.82 23.88
CA MET A 384 -1.67 -9.25 25.15
C MET A 384 -1.65 -10.31 26.27
N ALA A 385 -2.15 -11.52 25.99
CA ALA A 385 -2.17 -12.62 26.98
C ALA A 385 -0.75 -13.04 27.45
N LYS A 386 0.29 -12.81 26.66
CA LYS A 386 1.68 -13.12 27.02
C LYS A 386 2.38 -12.04 27.86
N GLN A 387 1.73 -10.89 28.08
CA GLN A 387 2.28 -9.77 28.86
C GLN A 387 1.68 -9.68 30.27
N VAL A 388 0.65 -10.47 30.55
CA VAL A 388 0.09 -10.72 31.88
C VAL A 388 0.83 -11.91 32.53
#